data_891bbb022b53069607a9a59a915817d7
#
_entry.id   891bbb022b53069607a9a59a915817d7
#
_cell.length_a   1.000
_cell.length_b   1.000
_cell.length_c   1.000
_cell.angle_alpha   90.00
_cell.angle_beta   90.00
_cell.angle_gamma   90.00
#
_symmetry.space_group_name_H-M   'P 1'
#
loop_
_entity.id
_entity.type
_entity.pdbx_description
1 polymer ?
#
loop_
_entity_poly.entity_id
_entity_poly.type
_entity_poly.pdbx_seq_one_letter_code
_entity_poly.pdbx_strand_id
1 'polypeptide(L)'
;MILRQNKSVHYEAPFLFLLFGNERALLLDTGASADPAHFPLRETVDRLVAEWLERHPRPGYDLLVAHTHGHGDHIAADGQFADRPRTAVVGPGLDEVTAAFGLGEWPDGLGELDLGGRVLDLIPGPGHHPAAVVFHDRHTGLLLTGDSFYPGRLYIEDRAAYSATVDRLLDFCATRPVRHVLGCHIEMTTTPGVDYPRGTTYQPDEPPLQLTPGHLRALRAALDETADRQGSHPYGEFVLVYRD
;
A
#
# COMPACT_ATOMS: atom_id res chain seq x y z
N MET A 1 7.04 6.80 -8.64
CA MET A 1 5.86 7.37 -9.35
C MET A 1 4.60 6.86 -8.67
N ILE A 2 3.55 7.67 -8.57
CA ILE A 2 2.27 7.27 -7.97
C ILE A 2 1.27 7.21 -9.12
N LEU A 3 0.58 6.09 -9.24
CA LEU A 3 -0.49 5.86 -10.18
C LEU A 3 -1.80 5.76 -9.41
N ARG A 4 -2.91 6.03 -10.05
CA ARG A 4 -4.23 5.80 -9.47
C ARG A 4 -5.14 5.19 -10.52
N GLN A 5 -5.84 4.12 -10.17
CA GLN A 5 -6.90 3.60 -11.01
C GLN A 5 -8.05 4.59 -11.12
N ASN A 6 -8.65 4.72 -12.30
CA ASN A 6 -9.76 5.65 -12.49
C ASN A 6 -11.03 5.14 -11.80
N LYS A 7 -11.70 6.01 -11.03
CA LYS A 7 -12.95 5.69 -10.31
C LYS A 7 -14.09 5.27 -11.24
N SER A 8 -14.07 5.68 -12.51
CA SER A 8 -15.06 5.21 -13.48
C SER A 8 -14.86 3.75 -13.89
N VAL A 9 -13.67 3.19 -13.68
CA VAL A 9 -13.37 1.77 -13.92
C VAL A 9 -13.71 0.93 -12.71
N HIS A 10 -13.34 1.40 -11.52
CA HIS A 10 -13.66 0.75 -10.26
C HIS A 10 -13.74 1.78 -9.13
N TYR A 11 -14.75 1.69 -8.29
CA TYR A 11 -15.00 2.67 -7.21
C TYR A 11 -13.93 2.68 -6.12
N GLU A 12 -13.24 1.56 -5.88
CA GLU A 12 -12.11 1.50 -4.94
C GLU A 12 -10.95 2.39 -5.43
N ALA A 13 -10.68 2.41 -6.72
CA ALA A 13 -9.68 3.27 -7.37
C ALA A 13 -8.35 3.34 -6.60
N PRO A 14 -7.69 2.21 -6.31
CA PRO A 14 -6.50 2.18 -5.49
C PRO A 14 -5.35 2.98 -6.11
N PHE A 15 -4.51 3.52 -5.24
CA PHE A 15 -3.21 4.06 -5.62
C PHE A 15 -2.19 2.93 -5.70
N LEU A 16 -1.37 2.97 -6.74
CA LEU A 16 -0.31 2.02 -7.01
C LEU A 16 1.02 2.76 -7.03
N PHE A 17 2.10 2.10 -6.67
CA PHE A 17 3.41 2.74 -6.58
C PHE A 17 4.41 2.05 -7.50
N LEU A 18 4.98 2.80 -8.46
CA LEU A 18 6.07 2.32 -9.33
C LEU A 18 7.38 3.00 -8.90
N LEU A 19 8.29 2.21 -8.34
CA LEU A 19 9.56 2.64 -7.80
C LEU A 19 10.70 2.15 -8.68
N PHE A 20 11.64 3.02 -9.01
CA PHE A 20 12.77 2.70 -9.88
C PHE A 20 14.06 2.66 -9.07
N GLY A 21 14.80 1.57 -9.16
CA GLY A 21 16.18 1.43 -8.74
C GLY A 21 17.12 1.32 -9.94
N ASN A 22 18.41 1.01 -9.74
CA ASN A 22 19.35 0.87 -10.84
C ASN A 22 19.30 -0.49 -11.54
N GLU A 23 18.78 -1.54 -10.89
CA GLU A 23 18.77 -2.90 -11.42
C GLU A 23 17.35 -3.35 -11.81
N ARG A 24 16.34 -2.87 -11.08
CA ARG A 24 14.94 -3.22 -11.30
C ARG A 24 13.98 -2.13 -10.82
N ALA A 25 12.77 -2.18 -11.37
CA ALA A 25 11.63 -1.46 -10.81
C ALA A 25 10.82 -2.37 -9.88
N LEU A 26 10.11 -1.77 -8.93
CA LEU A 26 9.06 -2.38 -8.15
C LEU A 26 7.72 -1.74 -8.54
N LEU A 27 6.77 -2.55 -8.99
CA LEU A 27 5.36 -2.18 -9.01
C LEU A 27 4.71 -2.74 -7.74
N LEU A 28 4.22 -1.87 -6.89
CA LEU A 28 3.52 -2.22 -5.67
C LEU A 28 2.02 -2.05 -5.90
N ASP A 29 1.31 -3.16 -5.81
CA ASP A 29 -0.09 -3.41 -6.15
C ASP A 29 -0.40 -3.34 -7.66
N THR A 30 -1.47 -4.04 -8.07
CA THR A 30 -1.91 -4.10 -9.47
C THR A 30 -3.36 -3.67 -9.68
N GLY A 31 -4.02 -3.13 -8.65
CA GLY A 31 -5.34 -2.51 -8.77
C GLY A 31 -6.51 -3.48 -8.71
N ALA A 32 -7.70 -2.91 -8.94
CA ALA A 32 -9.00 -3.55 -8.72
C ALA A 32 -9.66 -4.10 -10.01
N SER A 33 -8.95 -4.11 -11.14
CA SER A 33 -9.53 -4.54 -12.42
C SER A 33 -8.52 -5.33 -13.24
N ALA A 34 -8.89 -6.55 -13.60
CA ALA A 34 -8.04 -7.47 -14.37
C ALA A 34 -8.00 -7.14 -15.87
N ASP A 35 -9.10 -6.60 -16.42
CA ASP A 35 -9.31 -6.43 -17.86
C ASP A 35 -8.44 -5.30 -18.43
N PRO A 36 -7.45 -5.61 -19.30
CA PRO A 36 -6.57 -4.61 -19.90
C PRO A 36 -7.31 -3.64 -20.86
N ALA A 37 -8.50 -3.98 -21.33
CA ALA A 37 -9.29 -3.08 -22.16
C ALA A 37 -9.80 -1.85 -21.39
N HIS A 38 -10.02 -2.01 -20.09
CA HIS A 38 -10.48 -0.94 -19.20
C HIS A 38 -9.39 -0.43 -18.27
N PHE A 39 -8.40 -1.27 -17.96
CA PHE A 39 -7.27 -0.94 -17.08
C PHE A 39 -5.96 -1.50 -17.66
N PRO A 40 -5.35 -0.85 -18.68
CA PRO A 40 -4.13 -1.31 -19.34
C PRO A 40 -2.88 -1.04 -18.47
N LEU A 41 -2.81 -1.71 -17.32
CA LEU A 41 -1.76 -1.44 -16.34
C LEU A 41 -0.38 -1.84 -16.88
N ARG A 42 -0.26 -3.02 -17.50
CA ARG A 42 1.01 -3.47 -18.10
C ARG A 42 1.54 -2.49 -19.12
N GLU A 43 0.70 -2.07 -20.08
CA GLU A 43 1.11 -1.11 -21.11
C GLU A 43 1.57 0.22 -20.49
N THR A 44 0.85 0.69 -19.46
CA THR A 44 1.23 1.90 -18.72
C THR A 44 2.58 1.74 -18.03
N VAL A 45 2.81 0.61 -17.35
CA VAL A 45 4.08 0.32 -16.66
C VAL A 45 5.21 0.18 -17.67
N ASP A 46 5.00 -0.53 -18.79
CA ASP A 46 6.01 -0.69 -19.84
C ASP A 46 6.46 0.66 -20.43
N ARG A 47 5.50 1.55 -20.72
CA ARG A 47 5.79 2.91 -21.19
C ARG A 47 6.60 3.70 -20.16
N LEU A 48 6.20 3.68 -18.89
CA LEU A 48 6.89 4.40 -17.81
C LEU A 48 8.30 3.87 -17.54
N VAL A 49 8.49 2.55 -17.64
CA VAL A 49 9.81 1.90 -17.56
C VAL A 49 10.68 2.30 -18.75
N ALA A 50 10.12 2.33 -19.96
CA ALA A 50 10.85 2.76 -21.16
C ALA A 50 11.29 4.24 -21.06
N GLU A 51 10.39 5.14 -20.67
CA GLU A 51 10.68 6.56 -20.44
C GLU A 51 11.79 6.77 -19.37
N TRP A 52 11.80 5.94 -18.32
CA TRP A 52 12.86 5.98 -17.31
C TRP A 52 14.20 5.51 -17.89
N LEU A 53 14.20 4.41 -18.67
CA LEU A 53 15.38 3.83 -19.28
C LEU A 53 16.01 4.72 -20.36
N GLU A 54 15.25 5.58 -21.04
CA GLU A 54 15.80 6.59 -21.95
C GLU A 54 16.78 7.53 -21.23
N ARG A 55 16.50 7.86 -19.98
CA ARG A 55 17.32 8.76 -19.14
C ARG A 55 18.36 8.00 -18.31
N HIS A 56 18.12 6.72 -18.06
CA HIS A 56 18.94 5.85 -17.22
C HIS A 56 19.19 4.50 -17.93
N PRO A 57 19.94 4.48 -19.05
CA PRO A 57 20.14 3.25 -19.83
C PRO A 57 20.71 2.11 -18.99
N ARG A 58 20.08 0.94 -19.03
CA ARG A 58 20.50 -0.28 -18.36
C ARG A 58 20.34 -1.48 -19.31
N PRO A 59 21.37 -2.34 -19.47
CA PRO A 59 21.21 -3.60 -20.19
C PRO A 59 20.41 -4.57 -19.30
N GLY A 60 19.20 -4.90 -19.71
CA GLY A 60 18.40 -5.90 -18.99
C GLY A 60 17.86 -5.39 -17.64
N TYR A 61 16.79 -4.66 -17.68
CA TYR A 61 16.11 -4.10 -16.51
C TYR A 61 14.94 -4.98 -16.11
N ASP A 62 14.89 -5.38 -14.84
CA ASP A 62 13.86 -6.27 -14.32
C ASP A 62 12.66 -5.50 -13.72
N LEU A 63 11.51 -6.17 -13.63
CA LEU A 63 10.35 -5.71 -12.89
C LEU A 63 10.01 -6.72 -11.80
N LEU A 64 9.88 -6.24 -10.57
CA LEU A 64 9.24 -6.98 -9.48
C LEU A 64 7.83 -6.43 -9.31
N VAL A 65 6.83 -7.29 -9.32
CA VAL A 65 5.46 -6.99 -8.93
C VAL A 65 5.24 -7.58 -7.54
N ALA A 66 4.82 -6.76 -6.61
CA ALA A 66 4.54 -7.17 -5.23
C ALA A 66 3.30 -6.45 -4.70
N HIS A 67 2.81 -6.86 -3.56
CA HIS A 67 1.57 -6.35 -3.01
C HIS A 67 1.73 -5.87 -1.58
N THR A 68 0.97 -4.82 -1.25
CA THR A 68 0.81 -4.41 0.14
C THR A 68 0.05 -5.48 0.92
N HIS A 69 -0.92 -6.14 0.26
CA HIS A 69 -1.67 -7.28 0.79
C HIS A 69 -2.49 -7.98 -0.31
N GLY A 70 -3.18 -9.07 0.04
CA GLY A 70 -3.83 -9.97 -0.92
C GLY A 70 -5.31 -9.71 -1.21
N HIS A 71 -5.90 -8.56 -0.90
CA HIS A 71 -7.27 -8.26 -1.29
C HIS A 71 -7.39 -8.03 -2.80
N GLY A 72 -8.57 -8.33 -3.36
CA GLY A 72 -8.79 -8.36 -4.80
C GLY A 72 -8.54 -7.04 -5.53
N ASP A 73 -8.69 -5.94 -4.86
CA ASP A 73 -8.44 -4.59 -5.39
C ASP A 73 -6.95 -4.18 -5.39
N HIS A 74 -6.07 -5.07 -4.91
CA HIS A 74 -4.62 -4.89 -4.94
C HIS A 74 -3.90 -5.86 -5.89
N ILE A 75 -4.57 -6.96 -6.30
CA ILE A 75 -3.95 -8.06 -7.07
C ILE A 75 -4.64 -8.34 -8.41
N ALA A 76 -5.72 -7.63 -8.75
CA ALA A 76 -6.59 -8.02 -9.86
C ALA A 76 -5.87 -8.09 -11.21
N ALA A 77 -4.92 -7.22 -11.49
CA ALA A 77 -4.24 -7.19 -12.78
C ALA A 77 -2.90 -7.96 -12.82
N ASP A 78 -2.59 -8.82 -11.85
CA ASP A 78 -1.39 -9.68 -11.85
C ASP A 78 -1.25 -10.48 -13.13
N GLY A 79 -2.36 -10.99 -13.64
CA GLY A 79 -2.39 -11.76 -14.89
C GLY A 79 -1.86 -10.99 -16.11
N GLN A 80 -1.86 -9.66 -16.10
CA GLN A 80 -1.28 -8.85 -17.17
C GLN A 80 0.25 -8.95 -17.22
N PHE A 81 0.89 -9.40 -16.12
CA PHE A 81 2.34 -9.50 -16.01
C PHE A 81 2.87 -10.94 -16.15
N ALA A 82 1.99 -11.93 -16.26
CA ALA A 82 2.35 -13.35 -16.25
C ALA A 82 3.32 -13.76 -17.38
N ASP A 83 3.20 -13.16 -18.57
CA ASP A 83 4.05 -13.42 -19.73
C ASP A 83 5.03 -12.25 -20.04
N ARG A 84 5.12 -11.26 -19.16
CA ARG A 84 6.05 -10.15 -19.32
C ARG A 84 7.49 -10.63 -19.09
N PRO A 85 8.41 -10.44 -20.08
CA PRO A 85 9.80 -10.83 -19.90
C PRO A 85 10.45 -10.11 -18.71
N ARG A 86 11.40 -10.77 -18.03
CA ARG A 86 12.18 -10.20 -16.92
C ARG A 86 11.31 -9.66 -15.79
N THR A 87 10.23 -10.38 -15.49
CA THR A 87 9.27 -9.99 -14.45
C THR A 87 9.07 -11.15 -13.48
N ALA A 88 9.10 -10.83 -12.20
CA ALA A 88 8.66 -11.71 -11.13
C ALA A 88 7.43 -11.10 -10.46
N VAL A 89 6.41 -11.92 -10.21
CA VAL A 89 5.21 -11.54 -9.44
C VAL A 89 5.25 -12.33 -8.14
N VAL A 90 5.26 -11.63 -7.02
CA VAL A 90 5.20 -12.25 -5.69
C VAL A 90 3.74 -12.59 -5.38
N GLY A 91 3.46 -13.85 -5.07
CA GLY A 91 2.12 -14.25 -4.65
C GLY A 91 1.67 -13.55 -3.35
N PRO A 92 0.35 -13.34 -3.16
CA PRO A 92 -0.18 -12.55 -2.05
C PRO A 92 -0.33 -13.33 -0.73
N GLY A 93 -0.06 -14.64 -0.73
CA GLY A 93 -0.15 -15.48 0.46
C GLY A 93 1.00 -15.24 1.44
N LEU A 94 0.78 -15.52 2.72
CA LEU A 94 1.77 -15.28 3.77
C LEU A 94 3.09 -16.01 3.52
N ASP A 95 3.01 -17.29 3.13
CA ASP A 95 4.20 -18.11 2.85
C ASP A 95 5.01 -17.56 1.66
N GLU A 96 4.33 -17.08 0.62
CA GLU A 96 4.94 -16.50 -0.57
C GLU A 96 5.61 -15.16 -0.24
N VAL A 97 4.94 -14.31 0.52
CA VAL A 97 5.43 -13.01 0.97
C VAL A 97 6.65 -13.17 1.88
N THR A 98 6.56 -14.05 2.88
CA THR A 98 7.67 -14.29 3.84
C THR A 98 8.88 -14.88 3.14
N ALA A 99 8.69 -15.82 2.21
CA ALA A 99 9.77 -16.41 1.42
C ALA A 99 10.42 -15.40 0.48
N ALA A 100 9.62 -14.59 -0.24
CA ALA A 100 10.14 -13.61 -1.21
C ALA A 100 10.94 -12.48 -0.55
N PHE A 101 10.58 -12.10 0.66
CA PHE A 101 11.14 -10.94 1.36
C PHE A 101 12.02 -11.28 2.57
N GLY A 102 12.24 -12.57 2.84
CA GLY A 102 13.08 -13.01 3.95
C GLY A 102 12.49 -12.67 5.35
N LEU A 103 11.16 -12.62 5.47
CA LEU A 103 10.44 -12.29 6.69
C LEU A 103 10.16 -13.54 7.55
N GLY A 104 11.21 -14.35 7.82
CA GLY A 104 11.07 -15.63 8.53
C GLY A 104 10.66 -15.53 10.00
N GLU A 105 10.78 -14.35 10.61
CA GLU A 105 10.37 -14.08 11.99
C GLU A 105 9.03 -13.31 12.03
N TRP A 106 8.11 -13.65 11.13
CA TRP A 106 6.80 -12.99 11.06
C TRP A 106 6.02 -13.09 12.37
N PRO A 107 5.41 -11.97 12.86
CA PRO A 107 5.40 -10.61 12.29
C PRO A 107 6.49 -9.69 12.86
N ASP A 108 7.46 -10.18 13.59
CA ASP A 108 8.38 -9.34 14.40
C ASP A 108 9.65 -8.92 13.65
N GLY A 109 10.03 -9.66 12.61
CA GLY A 109 11.19 -9.35 11.79
C GLY A 109 11.00 -8.16 10.84
N LEU A 110 12.10 -7.51 10.45
CA LEU A 110 12.12 -6.54 9.35
C LEU A 110 12.83 -7.16 8.15
N GLY A 111 12.29 -6.94 6.95
CA GLY A 111 12.93 -7.30 5.70
C GLY A 111 13.59 -6.09 5.02
N GLU A 112 14.35 -6.38 3.98
CA GLU A 112 14.96 -5.38 3.12
C GLU A 112 14.81 -5.78 1.66
N LEU A 113 14.47 -4.83 0.80
CA LEU A 113 14.42 -5.00 -0.65
C LEU A 113 15.30 -3.94 -1.32
N ASP A 114 16.39 -4.37 -1.94
CA ASP A 114 17.23 -3.50 -2.76
C ASP A 114 16.82 -3.59 -4.24
N LEU A 115 16.54 -2.44 -4.83
CA LEU A 115 16.22 -2.30 -6.25
C LEU A 115 17.46 -1.90 -7.09
N GLY A 116 18.65 -2.03 -6.53
CA GLY A 116 19.91 -1.53 -7.08
C GLY A 116 20.21 -0.11 -6.59
N GLY A 117 20.58 0.02 -5.30
CA GLY A 117 20.89 1.28 -4.63
C GLY A 117 19.68 2.09 -4.16
N ARG A 118 18.48 1.62 -4.43
CA ARG A 118 17.26 2.11 -3.80
C ARG A 118 16.71 1.01 -2.89
N VAL A 119 16.87 1.21 -1.60
CA VAL A 119 16.55 0.22 -0.57
C VAL A 119 15.21 0.57 0.09
N LEU A 120 14.37 -0.45 0.24
CA LEU A 120 13.13 -0.36 1.00
C LEU A 120 13.24 -1.23 2.26
N ASP A 121 12.83 -0.69 3.40
CA ASP A 121 12.54 -1.49 4.59
C ASP A 121 11.14 -2.10 4.44
N LEU A 122 11.02 -3.38 4.79
CA LEU A 122 9.77 -4.13 4.72
C LEU A 122 9.33 -4.46 6.15
N ILE A 123 8.15 -3.97 6.51
CA ILE A 123 7.63 -4.05 7.88
C ILE A 123 6.38 -4.92 7.85
N PRO A 124 6.35 -6.08 8.51
CA PRO A 124 5.13 -6.85 8.68
C PRO A 124 4.00 -6.02 9.28
N GLY A 125 2.84 -6.05 8.65
CA GLY A 125 1.69 -5.21 9.00
C GLY A 125 0.36 -5.96 9.15
N PRO A 126 0.30 -7.15 9.83
CA PRO A 126 -0.95 -7.87 9.94
C PRO A 126 -1.99 -7.10 10.76
N GLY A 127 -3.29 -7.42 10.52
CA GLY A 127 -4.41 -6.85 11.25
C GLY A 127 -5.54 -6.38 10.35
N HIS A 128 -5.25 -5.70 9.23
CA HIS A 128 -6.18 -5.54 8.11
C HIS A 128 -6.22 -6.81 7.25
N HIS A 129 -5.05 -7.37 6.95
CA HIS A 129 -4.88 -8.63 6.23
C HIS A 129 -3.69 -9.40 6.84
N PRO A 130 -3.75 -10.74 6.98
CA PRO A 130 -2.71 -11.51 7.69
C PRO A 130 -1.32 -11.43 7.03
N ALA A 131 -1.23 -11.24 5.72
CA ALA A 131 0.01 -11.12 4.96
C ALA A 131 0.34 -9.68 4.55
N ALA A 132 -0.22 -8.67 5.22
CA ALA A 132 0.05 -7.28 4.87
C ALA A 132 1.49 -6.87 5.18
N VAL A 133 2.11 -6.13 4.26
CA VAL A 133 3.46 -5.57 4.39
C VAL A 133 3.43 -4.07 4.13
N VAL A 134 4.09 -3.32 4.99
CA VAL A 134 4.33 -1.88 4.83
C VAL A 134 5.73 -1.69 4.26
N PHE A 135 5.87 -0.82 3.28
CA PHE A 135 7.13 -0.55 2.58
C PHE A 135 7.62 0.86 2.92
N HIS A 136 8.81 0.99 3.48
CA HIS A 136 9.44 2.28 3.69
C HIS A 136 10.54 2.50 2.66
N ASP A 137 10.38 3.48 1.80
CA ASP A 137 11.39 3.87 0.82
C ASP A 137 12.44 4.81 1.47
N ARG A 138 13.63 4.31 1.74
CA ARG A 138 14.72 5.08 2.36
C ARG A 138 15.13 6.29 1.53
N HIS A 139 14.93 6.24 0.19
CA HIS A 139 15.31 7.33 -0.71
C HIS A 139 14.40 8.54 -0.59
N THR A 140 13.09 8.33 -0.46
CA THR A 140 12.11 9.43 -0.39
C THR A 140 11.59 9.71 1.03
N GLY A 141 11.74 8.75 1.95
CA GLY A 141 11.13 8.79 3.27
C GLY A 141 9.63 8.54 3.24
N LEU A 142 9.11 7.88 2.19
CA LEU A 142 7.70 7.50 2.10
C LEU A 142 7.46 6.17 2.79
N LEU A 143 6.43 6.11 3.62
CA LEU A 143 5.93 4.89 4.25
C LEU A 143 4.63 4.49 3.52
N LEU A 144 4.68 3.41 2.75
CA LEU A 144 3.58 2.91 1.92
C LEU A 144 2.84 1.84 2.72
N THR A 145 1.66 2.18 3.22
CA THR A 145 0.95 1.40 4.24
C THR A 145 -0.16 0.50 3.69
N GLY A 146 -0.39 0.50 2.37
CA GLY A 146 -1.53 -0.22 1.82
C GLY A 146 -2.83 0.22 2.51
N ASP A 147 -3.60 -0.76 2.96
CA ASP A 147 -4.87 -0.53 3.65
C ASP A 147 -4.74 -0.54 5.18
N SER A 148 -3.52 -0.68 5.69
CA SER A 148 -3.29 -0.52 7.13
C SER A 148 -3.50 0.93 7.60
N PHE A 149 -3.24 1.93 6.74
CA PHE A 149 -3.50 3.33 7.11
C PHE A 149 -3.61 4.26 5.89
N TYR A 150 -4.77 4.88 5.70
CA TYR A 150 -5.08 5.82 4.62
C TYR A 150 -6.23 6.76 5.04
N PRO A 151 -6.49 7.87 4.33
CA PRO A 151 -7.64 8.73 4.62
C PRO A 151 -8.95 8.08 4.16
N GLY A 152 -9.48 7.18 4.99
CA GLY A 152 -10.65 6.38 4.67
C GLY A 152 -11.10 5.45 5.79
N ARG A 153 -11.84 4.40 5.42
CA ARG A 153 -12.36 3.38 6.34
C ARG A 153 -11.32 2.29 6.56
N LEU A 154 -10.70 2.31 7.72
CA LEU A 154 -9.71 1.32 8.13
C LEU A 154 -10.42 0.07 8.66
N TYR A 155 -10.55 -0.92 7.82
CA TYR A 155 -11.16 -2.20 8.15
C TYR A 155 -10.20 -3.05 8.98
N ILE A 156 -10.59 -3.37 10.21
CA ILE A 156 -9.76 -4.10 11.18
C ILE A 156 -10.35 -5.50 11.35
N GLU A 157 -9.64 -6.49 10.81
CA GLU A 157 -10.01 -7.91 10.88
C GLU A 157 -9.49 -8.58 12.17
N ASP A 158 -8.23 -8.27 12.53
CA ASP A 158 -7.62 -8.70 13.80
C ASP A 158 -7.15 -7.47 14.58
N ARG A 159 -7.88 -7.14 15.62
CA ARG A 159 -7.63 -5.95 16.43
C ARG A 159 -6.30 -5.98 17.17
N ALA A 160 -5.92 -7.14 17.70
CA ALA A 160 -4.68 -7.26 18.45
C ALA A 160 -3.47 -7.12 17.51
N ALA A 161 -3.50 -7.82 16.38
CA ALA A 161 -2.46 -7.72 15.36
C ALA A 161 -2.38 -6.31 14.75
N TYR A 162 -3.53 -5.66 14.52
CA TYR A 162 -3.56 -4.29 13.99
C TYR A 162 -2.97 -3.27 14.97
N SER A 163 -3.31 -3.37 16.25
CA SER A 163 -2.73 -2.52 17.30
C SER A 163 -1.22 -2.70 17.41
N ALA A 164 -0.75 -3.95 17.41
CA ALA A 164 0.68 -4.25 17.43
C ALA A 164 1.39 -3.73 16.15
N THR A 165 0.73 -3.77 14.99
CA THR A 165 1.24 -3.18 13.75
C THR A 165 1.39 -1.67 13.88
N VAL A 166 0.39 -0.96 14.41
CA VAL A 166 0.48 0.50 14.61
C VAL A 166 1.60 0.86 15.58
N ASP A 167 1.76 0.11 16.67
CA ASP A 167 2.88 0.29 17.61
C ASP A 167 4.23 0.10 16.92
N ARG A 168 4.40 -0.97 16.12
CA ARG A 168 5.61 -1.22 15.32
C ARG A 168 5.91 -0.08 14.34
N LEU A 169 4.89 0.45 13.67
CA LEU A 169 5.05 1.59 12.76
C LEU A 169 5.45 2.87 13.49
N LEU A 170 4.95 3.12 14.69
CA LEU A 170 5.34 4.26 15.53
C LEU A 170 6.80 4.14 15.98
N ASP A 171 7.22 2.97 16.44
CA ASP A 171 8.60 2.68 16.83
C ASP A 171 9.55 2.83 15.63
N PHE A 172 9.14 2.37 14.46
CA PHE A 172 9.87 2.55 13.22
C PHE A 172 10.03 4.04 12.88
N CYS A 173 8.94 4.82 12.92
CA CYS A 173 8.96 6.26 12.68
C CYS A 173 9.80 7.05 13.69
N ALA A 174 9.98 6.53 14.91
CA ALA A 174 10.83 7.17 15.92
C ALA A 174 12.32 7.03 15.60
N THR A 175 12.73 6.02 14.82
CA THR A 175 14.13 5.71 14.52
C THR A 175 14.51 5.90 13.05
N ARG A 176 13.56 6.13 12.15
CA ARG A 176 13.76 6.29 10.71
C ARG A 176 13.12 7.59 10.20
N PRO A 177 13.72 8.24 9.20
CA PRO A 177 13.21 9.49 8.63
C PRO A 177 11.97 9.22 7.75
N VAL A 178 10.79 9.15 8.34
CA VAL A 178 9.52 9.08 7.63
C VAL A 178 8.97 10.48 7.40
N ARG A 179 8.81 10.87 6.14
CA ARG A 179 8.29 12.19 5.72
C ARG A 179 6.76 12.18 5.58
N HIS A 180 6.26 11.17 4.87
CA HIS A 180 4.83 10.99 4.63
C HIS A 180 4.44 9.53 4.75
N VAL A 181 3.19 9.32 5.13
CA VAL A 181 2.53 8.02 5.15
C VAL A 181 1.49 8.03 4.04
N LEU A 182 1.54 7.05 3.14
CA LEU A 182 0.69 6.93 1.96
C LEU A 182 0.03 5.56 1.96
N GLY A 183 -1.28 5.52 2.09
CA GLY A 183 -2.05 4.29 1.87
C GLY A 183 -2.54 4.17 0.43
N CYS A 184 -3.41 3.22 0.18
CA CYS A 184 -3.86 2.91 -1.18
C CYS A 184 -5.20 3.55 -1.56
N HIS A 185 -5.92 4.19 -0.63
CA HIS A 185 -7.25 4.76 -0.91
C HIS A 185 -7.43 6.17 -0.36
N ILE A 186 -8.41 6.90 -0.91
CA ILE A 186 -9.03 8.08 -0.32
C ILE A 186 -10.53 7.85 -0.32
N GLU A 187 -11.13 7.83 0.86
CA GLU A 187 -12.55 7.65 1.04
C GLU A 187 -13.16 8.77 1.92
N MET A 188 -12.31 9.55 2.61
CA MET A 188 -12.74 10.72 3.37
C MET A 188 -13.02 11.92 2.45
N THR A 189 -13.82 12.84 2.94
CA THR A 189 -13.95 14.20 2.39
C THR A 189 -13.00 15.15 3.12
N THR A 190 -12.86 16.38 2.63
CA THR A 190 -12.16 17.46 3.35
C THR A 190 -12.88 17.92 4.63
N THR A 191 -14.14 17.50 4.84
CA THR A 191 -14.86 17.73 6.10
C THR A 191 -14.44 16.67 7.11
N PRO A 192 -13.85 17.03 8.26
CA PRO A 192 -13.39 16.07 9.25
C PRO A 192 -14.49 15.10 9.71
N GLY A 193 -14.17 13.81 9.74
CA GLY A 193 -15.09 12.75 10.18
C GLY A 193 -16.18 12.37 9.19
N VAL A 194 -16.16 12.92 7.97
CA VAL A 194 -17.15 12.63 6.91
C VAL A 194 -16.49 11.88 5.77
N ASP A 195 -16.95 10.67 5.49
CA ASP A 195 -16.52 9.84 4.39
C ASP A 195 -17.54 9.80 3.24
N TYR A 196 -17.07 9.48 2.04
CA TYR A 196 -17.95 9.21 0.91
C TYR A 196 -18.67 7.87 1.08
N PRO A 197 -19.96 7.77 0.69
CA PRO A 197 -20.65 6.48 0.68
C PRO A 197 -19.90 5.44 -0.14
N ARG A 198 -19.87 4.19 0.33
CA ARG A 198 -19.23 3.09 -0.41
C ARG A 198 -19.83 2.96 -1.83
N GLY A 199 -18.97 2.73 -2.81
CA GLY A 199 -19.37 2.64 -4.21
C GLY A 199 -19.44 3.98 -4.94
N THR A 200 -19.10 5.11 -4.28
CA THR A 200 -19.07 6.44 -4.91
C THR A 200 -17.95 6.49 -5.95
N THR A 201 -18.32 6.86 -7.18
CA THR A 201 -17.40 6.99 -8.32
C THR A 201 -16.98 8.43 -8.62
N TYR A 202 -17.56 9.41 -7.93
CA TYR A 202 -17.23 10.82 -8.05
C TYR A 202 -16.99 11.43 -6.67
N GLN A 203 -15.75 11.82 -6.40
CA GLN A 203 -15.28 12.31 -5.10
C GLN A 203 -14.53 13.64 -5.29
N PRO A 204 -15.25 14.78 -5.48
CA PRO A 204 -14.63 16.07 -5.80
C PRO A 204 -13.88 16.72 -4.63
N ASP A 205 -14.21 16.36 -3.39
CA ASP A 205 -13.68 16.98 -2.16
C ASP A 205 -12.74 16.03 -1.40
N GLU A 206 -11.95 15.22 -2.13
CA GLU A 206 -10.96 14.35 -1.51
C GLU A 206 -9.87 15.15 -0.79
N PRO A 207 -9.46 14.75 0.45
CA PRO A 207 -8.27 15.30 1.07
C PRO A 207 -7.00 14.79 0.36
N PRO A 208 -5.83 15.37 0.66
CA PRO A 208 -4.57 14.80 0.19
C PRO A 208 -4.38 13.35 0.67
N LEU A 209 -3.79 12.50 -0.20
CA LEU A 209 -3.41 11.14 0.19
C LEU A 209 -2.36 11.13 1.31
N GLN A 210 -1.52 12.14 1.36
CA GLN A 210 -0.37 12.22 2.27
C GLN A 210 -0.84 12.44 3.70
N LEU A 211 -0.60 11.43 4.53
CA LEU A 211 -0.66 11.50 5.98
C LEU A 211 0.76 11.70 6.56
N THR A 212 0.85 11.80 7.86
CA THR A 212 2.12 12.01 8.59
C THR A 212 2.23 11.03 9.77
N PRO A 213 3.42 10.84 10.36
CA PRO A 213 3.57 10.10 11.61
C PRO A 213 2.71 10.65 12.76
N GLY A 214 2.30 11.94 12.67
CA GLY A 214 1.34 12.53 13.60
C GLY A 214 -0.04 11.87 13.55
N HIS A 215 -0.51 11.56 12.33
CA HIS A 215 -1.77 10.85 12.14
C HIS A 215 -1.71 9.39 12.61
N LEU A 216 -0.54 8.71 12.50
CA LEU A 216 -0.35 7.38 13.13
C LEU A 216 -0.51 7.43 14.66
N ARG A 217 -0.03 8.51 15.32
CA ARG A 217 -0.27 8.70 16.77
C ARG A 217 -1.75 8.91 17.08
N ALA A 218 -2.45 9.66 16.24
CA ALA A 218 -3.91 9.83 16.37
C ALA A 218 -4.64 8.49 16.18
N LEU A 219 -4.22 7.68 15.20
CA LEU A 219 -4.74 6.32 15.00
C LEU A 219 -4.53 5.45 16.25
N ARG A 220 -3.35 5.49 16.85
CA ARG A 220 -3.06 4.71 18.07
C ARG A 220 -3.97 5.12 19.23
N ALA A 221 -4.16 6.42 19.43
CA ALA A 221 -5.06 6.93 20.45
C ALA A 221 -6.52 6.53 20.20
N ALA A 222 -6.95 6.53 18.94
CA ALA A 222 -8.30 6.09 18.55
C ALA A 222 -8.53 4.59 18.82
N LEU A 223 -7.50 3.75 18.58
CA LEU A 223 -7.54 2.31 18.90
C LEU A 223 -7.68 2.08 20.41
N ASP A 224 -7.01 2.86 21.26
CA ASP A 224 -7.15 2.77 22.71
C ASP A 224 -8.53 3.20 23.17
N GLU A 225 -9.05 4.29 22.63
CA GLU A 225 -10.40 4.80 22.95
C GLU A 225 -11.50 3.79 22.59
N THR A 226 -11.30 3.01 21.53
CA THR A 226 -12.32 2.09 21.00
C THR A 226 -12.03 0.61 21.32
N ALA A 227 -11.12 0.31 22.25
CA ALA A 227 -10.63 -1.05 22.52
C ALA A 227 -11.75 -2.10 22.73
N ASP A 228 -12.84 -1.70 23.43
CA ASP A 228 -13.97 -2.58 23.75
C ASP A 228 -15.23 -2.28 22.90
N ARG A 229 -15.09 -1.49 21.82
CA ARG A 229 -16.22 -1.08 20.98
C ARG A 229 -16.25 -1.87 19.67
N GLN A 230 -17.43 -2.06 19.10
CA GLN A 230 -17.65 -2.63 17.78
C GLN A 230 -18.22 -1.59 16.81
N GLY A 231 -18.21 -1.92 15.51
CA GLY A 231 -18.79 -1.08 14.46
C GLY A 231 -17.85 0.02 13.96
N SER A 232 -18.43 1.15 13.54
CA SER A 232 -17.70 2.23 12.89
C SER A 232 -17.52 3.43 13.81
N HIS A 233 -16.31 3.98 13.86
CA HIS A 233 -15.92 5.11 14.70
C HIS A 233 -15.24 6.17 13.84
N PRO A 234 -15.90 7.29 13.49
CA PRO A 234 -15.31 8.34 12.68
C PRO A 234 -14.36 9.22 13.50
N TYR A 235 -13.24 9.57 12.89
CA TYR A 235 -12.24 10.54 13.35
C TYR A 235 -11.98 11.58 12.24
N GLY A 236 -11.08 12.53 12.46
CA GLY A 236 -10.86 13.61 11.51
C GLY A 236 -10.52 13.11 10.10
N GLU A 237 -9.49 12.29 9.98
CA GLU A 237 -8.91 11.83 8.71
C GLU A 237 -9.23 10.38 8.37
N PHE A 238 -9.88 9.62 9.24
CA PHE A 238 -10.17 8.19 9.03
C PHE A 238 -11.40 7.73 9.82
N VAL A 239 -11.91 6.57 9.46
CA VAL A 239 -12.97 5.86 10.20
C VAL A 239 -12.42 4.49 10.59
N LEU A 240 -12.41 4.15 11.88
CA LEU A 240 -12.16 2.77 12.32
C LEU A 240 -13.39 1.93 12.05
N VAL A 241 -13.22 0.78 11.43
CA VAL A 241 -14.30 -0.17 11.15
C VAL A 241 -13.88 -1.54 11.66
N TYR A 242 -14.46 -1.94 12.79
CA TYR A 242 -14.26 -3.27 13.35
C TYR A 242 -15.20 -4.27 12.68
N ARG A 243 -14.63 -5.31 12.10
CA ARG A 243 -15.40 -6.45 11.57
C ARG A 243 -15.55 -7.52 12.66
N ASP A 244 -16.75 -8.09 12.72
CA ASP A 244 -17.09 -9.19 13.65
C ASP A 244 -16.58 -10.52 13.11
#